data_05e377c7b2d72b54fa8e1b602ce2e1e3
#
_entry.id   05e377c7b2d72b54fa8e1b602ce2e1e3
#
_cell.length_a   1.000
_cell.length_b   1.000
_cell.length_c   1.000
_cell.angle_alpha   90.00
_cell.angle_beta   90.00
_cell.angle_gamma   90.00
#
_symmetry.space_group_name_H-M   'P 1'
#
loop_
_entity.id
_entity.type
_entity.pdbx_description
1 polymer ?
#
loop_
_entity_poly.entity_id
_entity_poly.type
_entity_poly.pdbx_seq_one_letter_code
_entity_poly.pdbx_strand_id
1 'polypeptide(L)'
;KKIDILNSGGVPIYEHGLQEMIARNRAAGRIQFSTDVAAAVAHGDIQFIAVGTPPDEDGSADLQYVIAAARNIGKHMTVPKVIVDKSTVPVGTAEKVTAAVQEELKKRNLDPALCSVVSNPEFLKEGAAVEDFMRPDRIVIGTNADPAGLRAKEMMRKLYAPFNRHHERTYYMDVKSAELTKYAANAMLATRISFMNELANLADEVGADIEAVRQGIGSDSRIGYGFLYAGTGYGGSCFPKDVSALSQTAQQYGRDLKILEAVEAVNQAQKTILIEKIVKRFGENLTGHRFALWGLAFKPNTDDMREAPSRLIISELVKRGASILAHDPVAMPEAQRCLELDFKSHPKFLDQVKMVKAPEDALDQASALIIVTEWKAFRSPDFEILKQKMKTPIIFDGRNLYEPQTMKELGFEYQGIGRHN
;
A
#
# COMPACT_ATOMS: atom_id res chain seq x y z
N LYS A 1 -2.05 2.84 23.87
CA LYS A 1 -1.45 1.61 23.30
C LYS A 1 -0.28 1.92 22.38
N LYS A 2 -0.42 2.68 21.23
CA LYS A 2 0.71 2.99 20.31
C LYS A 2 1.80 3.80 21.01
N ILE A 3 1.43 4.85 21.76
CA ILE A 3 2.36 5.69 22.52
C ILE A 3 3.08 4.88 23.61
N ASP A 4 2.42 3.94 24.25
CA ASP A 4 3.04 3.08 25.27
C ASP A 4 4.11 2.18 24.67
N ILE A 5 3.83 1.59 23.48
CA ILE A 5 4.81 0.80 22.70
C ILE A 5 6.03 1.66 22.36
N LEU A 6 5.82 2.87 21.82
CA LEU A 6 6.90 3.78 21.48
C LEU A 6 7.70 4.21 22.69
N ASN A 7 7.05 4.50 23.82
CA ASN A 7 7.70 4.86 25.08
C ASN A 7 8.46 3.70 25.72
N SER A 8 8.06 2.45 25.46
CA SER A 8 8.81 1.26 25.90
C SER A 8 9.97 0.89 24.98
N GLY A 9 10.17 1.61 23.86
CA GLY A 9 11.25 1.35 22.89
C GLY A 9 10.86 0.46 21.71
N GLY A 10 9.60 0.02 21.65
CA GLY A 10 9.07 -0.72 20.50
C GLY A 10 8.57 0.21 19.39
N VAL A 11 8.17 -0.39 18.26
CA VAL A 11 7.56 0.30 17.11
C VAL A 11 6.25 -0.40 16.76
N PRO A 12 5.12 0.31 16.62
CA PRO A 12 3.80 -0.30 16.41
C PRO A 12 3.50 -0.71 14.97
N ILE A 13 4.47 -0.59 14.07
CA ILE A 13 4.39 -0.94 12.64
C ILE A 13 5.70 -1.59 12.22
N TYR A 14 5.64 -2.48 11.22
CA TYR A 14 6.84 -3.02 10.60
C TYR A 14 7.30 -2.09 9.46
N GLU A 15 8.50 -1.52 9.61
CA GLU A 15 9.17 -0.74 8.56
C GLU A 15 10.69 -0.83 8.76
N HIS A 16 11.40 -1.19 7.70
CA HIS A 16 12.84 -1.41 7.77
C HIS A 16 13.61 -0.15 8.19
N GLY A 17 14.49 -0.26 9.20
CA GLY A 17 15.30 0.85 9.71
C GLY A 17 14.56 1.86 10.62
N LEU A 18 13.24 1.73 10.79
CA LEU A 18 12.47 2.68 11.61
C LEU A 18 12.77 2.55 13.10
N GLN A 19 12.92 1.33 13.61
CA GLN A 19 13.20 1.10 15.04
C GLN A 19 14.54 1.72 15.47
N GLU A 20 15.57 1.51 14.69
CA GLU A 20 16.92 2.07 14.95
C GLU A 20 16.91 3.60 14.84
N MET A 21 16.16 4.14 13.87
CA MET A 21 16.02 5.60 13.72
C MET A 21 15.33 6.21 14.94
N ILE A 22 14.23 5.63 15.40
CA ILE A 22 13.50 6.08 16.59
C ILE A 22 14.40 5.99 17.83
N ALA A 23 15.06 4.87 18.06
CA ALA A 23 15.93 4.66 19.21
C ALA A 23 17.06 5.71 19.28
N ARG A 24 17.72 5.95 18.14
CA ARG A 24 18.80 6.95 18.03
C ARG A 24 18.31 8.39 18.30
N ASN A 25 17.16 8.76 17.73
CA ASN A 25 16.60 10.11 17.91
C ASN A 25 16.07 10.35 19.32
N ARG A 26 15.52 9.31 19.94
CA ARG A 26 15.07 9.33 21.31
C ARG A 26 16.24 9.50 22.30
N ALA A 27 17.32 8.72 22.12
CA ALA A 27 18.53 8.86 22.92
C ALA A 27 19.19 10.24 22.81
N ALA A 28 19.05 10.89 21.65
CA ALA A 28 19.54 12.26 21.42
C ALA A 28 18.54 13.36 21.85
N GLY A 29 17.42 13.02 22.45
CA GLY A 29 16.40 13.98 22.92
C GLY A 29 15.67 14.74 21.80
N ARG A 30 15.72 14.23 20.54
CA ARG A 30 15.12 14.89 19.37
C ARG A 30 13.67 14.48 19.11
N ILE A 31 13.19 13.41 19.74
CA ILE A 31 11.81 12.92 19.58
C ILE A 31 11.23 12.54 20.94
N GLN A 32 9.97 12.88 21.15
CA GLN A 32 9.17 12.53 22.31
C GLN A 32 7.80 12.03 21.86
N PHE A 33 7.20 11.11 22.59
CA PHE A 33 5.88 10.57 22.31
C PHE A 33 4.94 10.88 23.47
N SER A 34 3.83 11.55 23.19
CA SER A 34 2.86 11.98 24.19
C SER A 34 1.44 11.88 23.65
N THR A 35 0.49 11.75 24.56
CA THR A 35 -0.95 11.95 24.31
C THR A 35 -1.43 13.33 24.77
N ASP A 36 -0.53 14.16 25.34
CA ASP A 36 -0.84 15.53 25.74
C ASP A 36 -0.82 16.45 24.50
N VAL A 37 -2.00 16.69 23.96
CA VAL A 37 -2.18 17.52 22.77
C VAL A 37 -1.82 18.98 23.04
N ALA A 38 -2.13 19.51 24.24
CA ALA A 38 -1.84 20.89 24.58
C ALA A 38 -0.34 21.15 24.58
N ALA A 39 0.44 20.26 25.23
CA ALA A 39 1.89 20.36 25.25
C ALA A 39 2.48 20.20 23.83
N ALA A 40 1.97 19.26 23.03
CA ALA A 40 2.42 19.06 21.65
C ALA A 40 2.18 20.28 20.76
N VAL A 41 0.99 20.90 20.86
CA VAL A 41 0.66 22.13 20.11
C VAL A 41 1.49 23.31 20.57
N ALA A 42 1.73 23.46 21.88
CA ALA A 42 2.60 24.51 22.39
C ALA A 42 4.05 24.37 21.88
N HIS A 43 4.55 23.15 21.79
CA HIS A 43 5.92 22.85 21.38
C HIS A 43 6.22 23.18 19.89
N GLY A 44 5.37 22.75 18.97
CA GLY A 44 5.68 22.81 17.53
C GLY A 44 5.21 24.09 16.86
N ASP A 45 6.04 24.74 16.05
CA ASP A 45 5.65 25.83 15.15
C ASP A 45 4.98 25.32 13.89
N ILE A 46 5.33 24.09 13.47
CA ILE A 46 4.76 23.36 12.35
C ILE A 46 4.05 22.13 12.93
N GLN A 47 2.74 22.02 12.67
CA GLN A 47 1.86 20.97 13.19
C GLN A 47 1.48 20.02 12.05
N PHE A 48 2.03 18.81 12.00
CA PHE A 48 1.68 17.83 10.97
C PHE A 48 0.45 17.02 11.38
N ILE A 49 -0.57 17.03 10.55
CA ILE A 49 -1.70 16.09 10.61
C ILE A 49 -1.33 14.88 9.74
N ALA A 50 -0.98 13.78 10.41
CA ALA A 50 -0.56 12.52 9.77
C ALA A 50 -1.38 11.36 10.36
N VAL A 51 -2.70 11.45 10.24
CA VAL A 51 -3.67 10.47 10.74
C VAL A 51 -4.20 9.60 9.62
N GLY A 52 -4.74 8.42 9.97
CA GLY A 52 -5.38 7.56 8.99
C GLY A 52 -6.64 8.21 8.39
N THR A 53 -6.86 7.97 7.11
CA THR A 53 -8.05 8.34 6.36
C THR A 53 -8.67 7.08 5.75
N PRO A 54 -9.35 6.23 6.57
CA PRO A 54 -9.95 5.00 6.07
C PRO A 54 -11.05 5.34 5.05
N PRO A 55 -11.43 4.39 4.17
CA PRO A 55 -12.59 4.58 3.32
C PRO A 55 -13.87 4.61 4.18
N ASP A 56 -14.80 5.47 3.83
CA ASP A 56 -16.17 5.46 4.31
C ASP A 56 -17.00 4.41 3.54
N GLU A 57 -18.25 4.18 3.95
CA GLU A 57 -19.14 3.18 3.33
C GLU A 57 -19.40 3.44 1.84
N ASP A 58 -19.38 4.71 1.41
CA ASP A 58 -19.54 5.12 0.01
C ASP A 58 -18.24 5.12 -0.81
N GLY A 59 -17.11 4.69 -0.20
CA GLY A 59 -15.79 4.69 -0.81
C GLY A 59 -15.06 6.03 -0.76
N SER A 60 -15.66 7.09 -0.20
CA SER A 60 -15.00 8.35 0.06
C SER A 60 -13.98 8.21 1.22
N ALA A 61 -13.10 9.22 1.40
CA ALA A 61 -12.19 9.22 2.54
C ALA A 61 -12.87 9.78 3.80
N ASP A 62 -12.87 9.01 4.88
CA ASP A 62 -13.33 9.49 6.18
C ASP A 62 -12.35 10.52 6.76
N LEU A 63 -12.83 11.74 6.90
CA LEU A 63 -12.05 12.90 7.38
C LEU A 63 -12.21 13.18 8.88
N GLN A 64 -12.98 12.38 9.62
CA GLN A 64 -13.28 12.65 11.03
C GLN A 64 -12.00 12.82 11.87
N TYR A 65 -10.98 12.01 11.64
CA TYR A 65 -9.70 12.09 12.38
C TYR A 65 -8.90 13.34 12.01
N VAL A 66 -8.91 13.73 10.73
CA VAL A 66 -8.24 14.94 10.24
C VAL A 66 -8.89 16.17 10.86
N ILE A 67 -10.21 16.26 10.82
CA ILE A 67 -10.95 17.40 11.39
C ILE A 67 -10.84 17.44 12.92
N ALA A 68 -10.85 16.29 13.60
CA ALA A 68 -10.64 16.22 15.04
C ALA A 68 -9.23 16.72 15.43
N ALA A 69 -8.20 16.33 14.67
CA ALA A 69 -6.84 16.83 14.87
C ALA A 69 -6.76 18.36 14.66
N ALA A 70 -7.36 18.87 13.59
CA ALA A 70 -7.46 20.30 13.30
C ALA A 70 -8.13 21.09 14.45
N ARG A 71 -9.28 20.62 14.93
CA ARG A 71 -9.97 21.22 16.08
C ARG A 71 -9.12 21.21 17.34
N ASN A 72 -8.41 20.10 17.61
CA ASN A 72 -7.52 20.01 18.75
C ASN A 72 -6.36 21.02 18.68
N ILE A 73 -5.78 21.21 17.49
CA ILE A 73 -4.77 22.26 17.28
C ILE A 73 -5.39 23.64 17.56
N GLY A 74 -6.55 23.96 16.97
CA GLY A 74 -7.26 25.23 17.17
C GLY A 74 -7.64 25.53 18.64
N LYS A 75 -7.97 24.48 19.43
CA LYS A 75 -8.26 24.60 20.86
C LYS A 75 -7.07 25.05 21.71
N HIS A 76 -5.85 24.70 21.29
CA HIS A 76 -4.66 24.86 22.13
C HIS A 76 -3.66 25.91 21.60
N MET A 77 -3.68 26.23 20.29
CA MET A 77 -2.74 27.21 19.74
C MET A 77 -3.06 28.63 20.23
N THR A 78 -2.01 29.40 20.51
CA THR A 78 -2.09 30.80 21.00
C THR A 78 -1.23 31.76 20.19
N VAL A 79 -0.39 31.22 19.30
CA VAL A 79 0.52 31.96 18.42
C VAL A 79 0.39 31.44 17.01
N PRO A 80 0.88 32.15 15.97
CA PRO A 80 0.83 31.69 14.61
C PRO A 80 1.46 30.30 14.44
N LYS A 81 0.76 29.40 13.77
CA LYS A 81 1.21 28.03 13.46
C LYS A 81 1.01 27.72 11.97
N VAL A 82 1.92 26.92 11.42
CA VAL A 82 1.70 26.26 10.14
C VAL A 82 1.13 24.86 10.39
N ILE A 83 -0.05 24.61 9.85
CA ILE A 83 -0.74 23.31 9.96
C ILE A 83 -0.58 22.60 8.63
N VAL A 84 -0.02 21.41 8.66
CA VAL A 84 0.36 20.66 7.45
C VAL A 84 -0.50 19.41 7.33
N ASP A 85 -1.34 19.36 6.30
CA ASP A 85 -2.04 18.13 5.92
C ASP A 85 -1.05 17.20 5.21
N LYS A 86 -0.54 16.22 5.96
CA LYS A 86 0.33 15.15 5.47
C LYS A 86 -0.47 13.90 5.07
N SER A 87 -1.60 13.68 5.71
CA SER A 87 -2.54 12.60 5.35
C SER A 87 -3.01 12.75 3.91
N THR A 88 -3.28 11.62 3.25
CA THR A 88 -3.90 11.61 1.91
C THR A 88 -5.37 11.98 2.05
N VAL A 89 -5.75 13.12 1.52
CA VAL A 89 -7.08 13.72 1.68
C VAL A 89 -7.66 14.22 0.35
N PRO A 90 -8.99 14.18 0.17
CA PRO A 90 -9.65 14.73 -1.02
C PRO A 90 -9.42 16.22 -1.20
N VAL A 91 -9.52 16.67 -2.45
CA VAL A 91 -9.44 18.11 -2.80
C VAL A 91 -10.47 18.93 -2.02
N GLY A 92 -10.03 20.03 -1.43
CA GLY A 92 -10.84 20.90 -0.57
C GLY A 92 -10.78 20.56 0.92
N THR A 93 -10.00 19.58 1.33
CA THR A 93 -9.84 19.23 2.76
C THR A 93 -9.11 20.31 3.53
N ALA A 94 -8.11 20.96 2.98
CA ALA A 94 -7.41 22.05 3.65
C ALA A 94 -8.32 23.24 3.97
N GLU A 95 -9.36 23.50 3.16
CA GLU A 95 -10.39 24.50 3.45
C GLU A 95 -11.20 24.08 4.69
N LYS A 96 -11.57 22.78 4.80
CA LYS A 96 -12.29 22.24 5.97
C LYS A 96 -11.42 22.27 7.23
N VAL A 97 -10.13 21.95 7.11
CA VAL A 97 -9.14 22.04 8.20
C VAL A 97 -9.01 23.49 8.66
N THR A 98 -8.86 24.42 7.72
CA THR A 98 -8.80 25.87 8.02
C THR A 98 -10.04 26.33 8.77
N ALA A 99 -11.23 25.98 8.29
CA ALA A 99 -12.49 26.33 8.93
C ALA A 99 -12.62 25.76 10.35
N ALA A 100 -12.21 24.48 10.54
CA ALA A 100 -12.25 23.83 11.85
C ALA A 100 -11.32 24.49 12.88
N VAL A 101 -10.10 24.87 12.48
CA VAL A 101 -9.16 25.59 13.34
C VAL A 101 -9.65 26.98 13.65
N GLN A 102 -10.11 27.74 12.65
CA GLN A 102 -10.60 29.10 12.81
C GLN A 102 -11.84 29.18 13.70
N GLU A 103 -12.73 28.19 13.63
CA GLU A 103 -13.90 28.07 14.51
C GLU A 103 -13.46 28.01 15.99
N GLU A 104 -12.45 27.18 16.32
CA GLU A 104 -11.94 27.07 17.70
C GLU A 104 -11.19 28.34 18.14
N LEU A 105 -10.47 29.00 17.24
CA LEU A 105 -9.82 30.31 17.56
C LEU A 105 -10.87 31.38 17.86
N LYS A 106 -11.93 31.47 17.03
CA LYS A 106 -13.04 32.44 17.26
C LYS A 106 -13.75 32.23 18.60
N LYS A 107 -14.00 30.96 18.99
CA LYS A 107 -14.57 30.62 20.32
C LYS A 107 -13.74 31.16 21.49
N ARG A 108 -12.44 31.34 21.25
CA ARG A 108 -11.47 31.85 22.23
C ARG A 108 -11.12 33.33 22.07
N ASN A 109 -11.83 34.04 21.18
CA ASN A 109 -11.58 35.45 20.82
C ASN A 109 -10.13 35.69 20.31
N LEU A 110 -9.56 34.72 19.59
CA LEU A 110 -8.25 34.84 18.97
C LEU A 110 -8.39 35.10 17.45
N ASP A 111 -7.35 35.71 16.88
CA ASP A 111 -7.32 36.06 15.46
C ASP A 111 -7.30 34.76 14.60
N PRO A 112 -8.28 34.56 13.70
CA PRO A 112 -8.28 33.43 12.75
C PRO A 112 -7.05 33.40 11.83
N ALA A 113 -6.36 34.53 11.62
CA ALA A 113 -5.14 34.62 10.80
C ALA A 113 -3.91 33.98 11.47
N LEU A 114 -4.01 33.51 12.71
CA LEU A 114 -2.98 32.68 13.35
C LEU A 114 -2.79 31.32 12.68
N CYS A 115 -3.77 30.85 11.91
CA CYS A 115 -3.75 29.58 11.21
C CYS A 115 -3.32 29.76 9.76
N SER A 116 -2.31 28.99 9.32
CA SER A 116 -1.98 28.81 7.90
C SER A 116 -1.91 27.32 7.59
N VAL A 117 -2.76 26.86 6.65
CA VAL A 117 -2.83 25.44 6.27
C VAL A 117 -2.05 25.19 4.98
N VAL A 118 -1.26 24.14 4.99
CA VAL A 118 -0.40 23.68 3.90
C VAL A 118 -0.79 22.24 3.54
N SER A 119 -0.91 21.93 2.27
CA SER A 119 -0.99 20.55 1.79
C SER A 119 0.41 20.03 1.47
N ASN A 120 0.83 18.94 2.12
CA ASN A 120 2.12 18.30 1.88
C ASN A 120 1.95 16.79 1.83
N PRO A 121 1.35 16.26 0.75
CA PRO A 121 1.08 14.84 0.63
C PRO A 121 2.37 14.02 0.67
N GLU A 122 2.26 12.78 1.16
CA GLU A 122 3.36 11.82 1.18
C GLU A 122 3.33 10.93 -0.06
N PHE A 123 4.49 10.43 -0.48
CA PHE A 123 4.65 9.50 -1.60
C PHE A 123 5.51 8.29 -1.20
N LEU A 124 5.31 7.84 0.04
CA LEU A 124 6.09 6.77 0.65
C LEU A 124 5.55 5.41 0.19
N LYS A 125 6.48 4.47 0.01
CA LYS A 125 6.15 3.06 -0.23
C LYS A 125 6.34 2.28 1.07
N GLU A 126 5.31 1.61 1.55
CA GLU A 126 5.46 0.67 2.68
C GLU A 126 6.60 -0.31 2.41
N GLY A 127 7.40 -0.60 3.43
CA GLY A 127 8.62 -1.42 3.31
C GLY A 127 9.84 -0.69 2.74
N ALA A 128 9.69 0.56 2.30
CA ALA A 128 10.78 1.44 1.87
C ALA A 128 10.53 2.90 2.31
N ALA A 129 9.64 3.14 3.26
CA ALA A 129 9.19 4.47 3.65
C ALA A 129 10.31 5.33 4.24
N VAL A 130 11.22 4.75 5.00
CA VAL A 130 12.38 5.47 5.55
C VAL A 130 13.30 5.96 4.44
N GLU A 131 13.61 5.10 3.46
CA GLU A 131 14.47 5.48 2.32
C GLU A 131 13.79 6.54 1.45
N ASP A 132 12.51 6.34 1.11
CA ASP A 132 11.71 7.30 0.31
C ASP A 132 11.61 8.67 0.99
N PHE A 133 11.50 8.70 2.34
CA PHE A 133 11.45 9.96 3.07
C PHE A 133 12.82 10.66 3.10
N MET A 134 13.90 9.89 3.31
CA MET A 134 15.25 10.43 3.41
C MET A 134 15.84 10.83 2.04
N ARG A 135 15.36 10.20 0.96
CA ARG A 135 15.80 10.45 -0.43
C ARG A 135 14.59 10.53 -1.37
N PRO A 136 13.71 11.53 -1.18
CA PRO A 136 12.48 11.64 -1.95
C PRO A 136 12.78 11.90 -3.44
N ASP A 137 12.00 11.29 -4.33
CA ASP A 137 11.97 11.64 -5.74
C ASP A 137 11.44 13.07 -5.93
N ARG A 138 10.45 13.44 -5.12
CA ARG A 138 9.82 14.77 -5.08
C ARG A 138 9.21 15.06 -3.71
N ILE A 139 9.11 16.36 -3.41
CA ILE A 139 8.37 16.92 -2.28
C ILE A 139 7.33 17.86 -2.88
N VAL A 140 6.06 17.70 -2.57
CA VAL A 140 4.97 18.57 -3.03
C VAL A 140 4.49 19.43 -1.87
N ILE A 141 4.43 20.74 -2.06
CA ILE A 141 3.99 21.71 -1.05
C ILE A 141 2.96 22.65 -1.70
N GLY A 142 1.72 22.53 -1.24
CA GLY A 142 0.60 23.39 -1.62
C GLY A 142 0.39 24.48 -0.58
N THR A 143 0.44 25.75 -1.00
CA THR A 143 0.22 26.92 -0.12
C THR A 143 -0.69 27.93 -0.79
N ASN A 144 -1.37 28.74 0.03
CA ASN A 144 -2.08 29.91 -0.46
C ASN A 144 -1.11 31.02 -0.88
N ALA A 145 -1.57 31.95 -1.73
CA ALA A 145 -0.78 33.07 -2.21
C ALA A 145 -0.84 34.31 -1.28
N ASP A 146 -1.59 34.22 -0.19
CA ASP A 146 -1.70 35.29 0.79
C ASP A 146 -0.40 35.42 1.66
N PRO A 147 -0.24 36.50 2.44
CA PRO A 147 0.96 36.70 3.25
C PRO A 147 1.23 35.57 4.26
N ALA A 148 0.18 34.90 4.81
CA ALA A 148 0.33 33.78 5.73
C ALA A 148 0.81 32.53 4.99
N GLY A 149 0.26 32.24 3.80
CA GLY A 149 0.70 31.16 2.94
C GLY A 149 2.14 31.32 2.44
N LEU A 150 2.56 32.55 2.11
CA LEU A 150 3.95 32.83 1.74
C LEU A 150 4.92 32.57 2.89
N ARG A 151 4.56 32.99 4.12
CA ARG A 151 5.36 32.66 5.32
C ARG A 151 5.43 31.16 5.56
N ALA A 152 4.30 30.45 5.43
CA ALA A 152 4.24 29.00 5.57
C ALA A 152 5.13 28.31 4.52
N LYS A 153 5.08 28.75 3.26
CA LYS A 153 5.95 28.28 2.18
C LYS A 153 7.43 28.40 2.55
N GLU A 154 7.84 29.54 3.10
CA GLU A 154 9.24 29.75 3.50
C GLU A 154 9.64 28.86 4.67
N MET A 155 8.75 28.64 5.65
CA MET A 155 9.02 27.72 6.76
C MET A 155 9.16 26.27 6.26
N MET A 156 8.29 25.83 5.37
CA MET A 156 8.37 24.48 4.77
C MET A 156 9.62 24.34 3.90
N ARG A 157 10.01 25.38 3.16
CA ARG A 157 11.26 25.40 2.39
C ARG A 157 12.48 25.17 3.30
N LYS A 158 12.56 25.86 4.42
CA LYS A 158 13.64 25.68 5.41
C LYS A 158 13.62 24.27 6.02
N LEU A 159 12.44 23.74 6.35
CA LEU A 159 12.28 22.41 6.91
C LEU A 159 12.79 21.32 5.96
N TYR A 160 12.46 21.42 4.67
CA TYR A 160 12.85 20.43 3.67
C TYR A 160 14.20 20.71 3.00
N ALA A 161 14.89 21.80 3.31
CA ALA A 161 16.19 22.14 2.73
C ALA A 161 17.23 21.01 2.83
N PRO A 162 17.34 20.25 3.95
CA PRO A 162 18.29 19.15 4.05
C PRO A 162 18.09 18.02 3.03
N PHE A 163 16.88 17.86 2.50
CA PHE A 163 16.52 16.84 1.51
C PHE A 163 16.81 17.26 0.05
N ASN A 164 17.12 18.54 -0.17
CA ASN A 164 17.38 19.15 -1.48
C ASN A 164 18.89 19.38 -1.75
N ARG A 165 19.77 18.60 -1.14
CA ARG A 165 21.23 18.86 -1.16
C ARG A 165 21.89 18.91 -2.52
N HIS A 166 21.41 18.10 -3.48
CA HIS A 166 22.02 17.97 -4.81
C HIS A 166 21.27 18.76 -5.88
N HIS A 167 19.96 18.82 -5.78
CA HIS A 167 19.09 19.61 -6.64
C HIS A 167 17.73 19.83 -5.95
N GLU A 168 17.02 20.85 -6.38
CA GLU A 168 15.68 21.16 -5.87
C GLU A 168 14.71 20.04 -6.31
N ARG A 169 14.06 19.42 -5.34
CA ARG A 169 13.04 18.36 -5.53
C ARG A 169 11.66 18.80 -5.07
N THR A 170 11.55 20.04 -4.59
CA THR A 170 10.32 20.56 -4.04
C THR A 170 9.53 21.29 -5.12
N TYR A 171 8.31 20.84 -5.34
CA TYR A 171 7.35 21.47 -6.24
C TYR A 171 6.36 22.27 -5.42
N TYR A 172 6.33 23.56 -5.65
CA TYR A 172 5.40 24.49 -4.99
C TYR A 172 4.21 24.73 -5.90
N MET A 173 3.00 24.63 -5.36
CA MET A 173 1.75 24.82 -6.08
C MET A 173 0.66 25.34 -5.14
N ASP A 174 -0.54 25.59 -5.68
CA ASP A 174 -1.70 25.87 -4.84
C ASP A 174 -2.13 24.61 -4.06
N VAL A 175 -2.93 24.82 -3.01
CA VAL A 175 -3.33 23.74 -2.09
C VAL A 175 -4.12 22.64 -2.80
N LYS A 176 -5.10 23.00 -3.64
CA LYS A 176 -5.96 22.03 -4.34
C LYS A 176 -5.18 21.19 -5.34
N SER A 177 -4.23 21.81 -6.05
CA SER A 177 -3.34 21.08 -6.94
C SER A 177 -2.45 20.08 -6.19
N ALA A 178 -1.97 20.44 -5.00
CA ALA A 178 -1.17 19.53 -4.18
C ALA A 178 -2.00 18.33 -3.67
N GLU A 179 -3.22 18.57 -3.19
CA GLU A 179 -4.16 17.52 -2.80
C GLU A 179 -4.46 16.58 -3.97
N LEU A 180 -4.78 17.12 -5.16
CA LEU A 180 -5.08 16.32 -6.34
C LEU A 180 -3.86 15.52 -6.85
N THR A 181 -2.66 16.08 -6.73
CA THR A 181 -1.41 15.45 -7.22
C THR A 181 -1.20 14.06 -6.58
N LYS A 182 -1.50 13.90 -5.30
CA LYS A 182 -1.35 12.60 -4.62
C LYS A 182 -2.27 11.54 -5.22
N TYR A 183 -3.54 11.86 -5.36
CA TYR A 183 -4.53 10.94 -5.93
C TYR A 183 -4.22 10.61 -7.40
N ALA A 184 -3.87 11.62 -8.19
CA ALA A 184 -3.50 11.45 -9.60
C ALA A 184 -2.28 10.53 -9.76
N ALA A 185 -1.26 10.68 -8.90
CA ALA A 185 -0.08 9.83 -8.93
C ALA A 185 -0.44 8.36 -8.63
N ASN A 186 -1.20 8.10 -7.56
CA ASN A 186 -1.59 6.75 -7.20
C ASN A 186 -2.53 6.12 -8.23
N ALA A 187 -3.48 6.89 -8.78
CA ALA A 187 -4.37 6.45 -9.85
C ALA A 187 -3.60 6.07 -11.13
N MET A 188 -2.59 6.87 -11.52
CA MET A 188 -1.73 6.54 -12.67
C MET A 188 -0.94 5.26 -12.45
N LEU A 189 -0.38 5.04 -11.25
CA LEU A 189 0.34 3.80 -10.94
C LEU A 189 -0.59 2.58 -10.95
N ALA A 190 -1.79 2.69 -10.37
CA ALA A 190 -2.82 1.64 -10.43
C ALA A 190 -3.25 1.33 -11.87
N THR A 191 -3.43 2.37 -12.71
CA THR A 191 -3.75 2.22 -14.14
C THR A 191 -2.69 1.41 -14.87
N ARG A 192 -1.41 1.68 -14.63
CA ARG A 192 -0.30 0.94 -15.27
C ARG A 192 -0.32 -0.55 -14.90
N ILE A 193 -0.59 -0.86 -13.63
CA ILE A 193 -0.68 -2.26 -13.17
C ILE A 193 -1.88 -2.96 -13.82
N SER A 194 -3.08 -2.35 -13.77
CA SER A 194 -4.29 -2.95 -14.36
C SER A 194 -4.15 -3.12 -15.88
N PHE A 195 -3.58 -2.13 -16.58
CA PHE A 195 -3.30 -2.24 -18.02
C PHE A 195 -2.39 -3.43 -18.34
N MET A 196 -1.29 -3.62 -17.58
CA MET A 196 -0.39 -4.75 -17.81
C MET A 196 -1.03 -6.10 -17.46
N ASN A 197 -1.90 -6.13 -16.44
CA ASN A 197 -2.64 -7.34 -16.09
C ASN A 197 -3.63 -7.75 -17.19
N GLU A 198 -4.35 -6.78 -17.74
CA GLU A 198 -5.27 -7.01 -18.86
C GLU A 198 -4.55 -7.54 -20.11
N LEU A 199 -3.39 -6.94 -20.46
CA LEU A 199 -2.54 -7.44 -21.51
C LEU A 199 -1.93 -8.82 -21.22
N ALA A 200 -1.62 -9.13 -19.97
CA ALA A 200 -1.10 -10.43 -19.57
C ALA A 200 -2.15 -11.54 -19.78
N ASN A 201 -3.41 -11.25 -19.44
CA ASN A 201 -4.50 -12.20 -19.69
C ASN A 201 -4.70 -12.45 -21.20
N LEU A 202 -4.59 -11.40 -22.03
CA LEU A 202 -4.59 -11.57 -23.48
C LEU A 202 -3.36 -12.35 -23.96
N ALA A 203 -2.17 -12.12 -23.39
CA ALA A 203 -0.95 -12.83 -23.74
C ALA A 203 -1.08 -14.35 -23.50
N ASP A 204 -1.74 -14.77 -22.41
CA ASP A 204 -2.04 -16.17 -22.13
C ASP A 204 -2.89 -16.82 -23.26
N GLU A 205 -3.83 -16.09 -23.86
CA GLU A 205 -4.72 -16.61 -24.90
C GLU A 205 -4.05 -16.64 -26.29
N VAL A 206 -3.21 -15.64 -26.60
CA VAL A 206 -2.56 -15.52 -27.92
C VAL A 206 -1.18 -16.18 -27.98
N GLY A 207 -0.68 -16.73 -26.86
CA GLY A 207 0.63 -17.38 -26.79
C GLY A 207 1.81 -16.40 -26.78
N ALA A 208 1.61 -15.16 -26.31
CA ALA A 208 2.68 -14.18 -26.13
C ALA A 208 3.29 -14.25 -24.71
N ASP A 209 4.52 -13.75 -24.54
CA ASP A 209 5.13 -13.58 -23.23
C ASP A 209 5.00 -12.11 -22.78
N ILE A 210 4.25 -11.87 -21.71
CA ILE A 210 4.03 -10.51 -21.18
C ILE A 210 5.32 -9.84 -20.73
N GLU A 211 6.34 -10.60 -20.31
CA GLU A 211 7.62 -10.02 -19.91
C GLU A 211 8.38 -9.47 -21.12
N ALA A 212 8.35 -10.17 -22.25
CA ALA A 212 8.90 -9.66 -23.51
C ALA A 212 8.14 -8.39 -23.98
N VAL A 213 6.81 -8.38 -23.86
CA VAL A 213 5.98 -7.20 -24.13
C VAL A 213 6.37 -6.05 -23.21
N ARG A 214 6.50 -6.30 -21.89
CA ARG A 214 6.92 -5.31 -20.89
C ARG A 214 8.27 -4.67 -21.24
N GLN A 215 9.24 -5.50 -21.62
CA GLN A 215 10.57 -5.01 -22.02
C GLN A 215 10.47 -4.17 -23.29
N GLY A 216 9.71 -4.61 -24.27
CA GLY A 216 9.50 -3.89 -25.53
C GLY A 216 8.91 -2.50 -25.32
N ILE A 217 7.76 -2.39 -24.64
CA ILE A 217 7.10 -1.10 -24.41
C ILE A 217 7.84 -0.24 -23.39
N GLY A 218 8.45 -0.85 -22.36
CA GLY A 218 9.18 -0.13 -21.31
C GLY A 218 10.48 0.50 -21.79
N SER A 219 11.05 0.04 -22.92
CA SER A 219 12.24 0.62 -23.54
C SER A 219 11.99 2.02 -24.16
N ASP A 220 10.73 2.35 -24.43
CA ASP A 220 10.36 3.72 -24.83
C ASP A 220 10.43 4.66 -23.62
N SER A 221 11.27 5.69 -23.71
CA SER A 221 11.48 6.66 -22.61
C SER A 221 10.20 7.41 -22.18
N ARG A 222 9.19 7.50 -23.06
CA ARG A 222 7.89 8.09 -22.76
C ARG A 222 7.04 7.20 -21.85
N ILE A 223 7.32 5.90 -21.84
CA ILE A 223 6.63 4.90 -21.02
C ILE A 223 7.46 4.55 -19.78
N GLY A 224 8.72 4.11 -19.99
CA GLY A 224 9.62 3.64 -18.92
C GLY A 224 9.14 2.33 -18.26
N TYR A 225 10.03 1.66 -17.53
CA TYR A 225 9.79 0.32 -16.97
C TYR A 225 8.99 0.27 -15.66
N GLY A 226 8.87 1.39 -14.95
CA GLY A 226 8.27 1.42 -13.62
C GLY A 226 6.79 1.03 -13.64
N PHE A 227 6.36 0.17 -12.71
CA PHE A 227 4.96 -0.26 -12.55
C PHE A 227 4.33 -0.97 -13.77
N LEU A 228 5.14 -1.61 -14.61
CA LEU A 228 4.69 -2.40 -15.74
C LEU A 228 4.74 -3.92 -15.47
N TYR A 229 4.59 -4.34 -14.22
CA TYR A 229 4.64 -5.75 -13.86
C TYR A 229 3.25 -6.35 -13.78
N ALA A 230 3.01 -7.43 -14.54
CA ALA A 230 1.81 -8.24 -14.41
C ALA A 230 1.89 -9.13 -13.16
N GLY A 231 0.72 -9.42 -12.57
CA GLY A 231 0.63 -10.25 -11.37
C GLY A 231 -0.82 -10.50 -10.96
N THR A 232 -1.02 -10.85 -9.69
CA THR A 232 -2.33 -11.17 -9.09
C THR A 232 -3.19 -9.96 -8.73
N GLY A 233 -2.93 -8.81 -9.32
CA GLY A 233 -3.56 -7.54 -8.92
C GLY A 233 -2.84 -6.85 -7.77
N TYR A 234 -3.24 -5.61 -7.53
CA TYR A 234 -2.71 -4.82 -6.41
C TYR A 234 -3.64 -4.87 -5.20
N GLY A 235 -3.04 -4.72 -4.02
CA GLY A 235 -3.68 -4.56 -2.73
C GLY A 235 -3.06 -3.39 -1.96
N GLY A 236 -3.05 -3.52 -0.64
CA GLY A 236 -2.53 -2.51 0.29
C GLY A 236 -3.55 -1.42 0.61
N SER A 237 -3.12 -0.50 1.45
CA SER A 237 -3.97 0.57 1.97
C SER A 237 -4.13 1.77 1.05
N CYS A 238 -3.30 1.90 0.02
CA CYS A 238 -3.21 3.12 -0.78
C CYS A 238 -4.02 3.03 -2.08
N PHE A 239 -3.62 2.16 -3.01
CA PHE A 239 -4.22 2.15 -4.35
C PHE A 239 -5.73 1.91 -4.35
N PRO A 240 -6.27 0.87 -3.67
CA PRO A 240 -7.72 0.65 -3.69
C PRO A 240 -8.49 1.86 -3.14
N LYS A 241 -8.04 2.36 -1.99
CA LYS A 241 -8.67 3.49 -1.32
C LYS A 241 -8.58 4.78 -2.14
N ASP A 242 -7.41 5.10 -2.70
CA ASP A 242 -7.17 6.38 -3.36
C ASP A 242 -7.84 6.45 -4.73
N VAL A 243 -7.91 5.32 -5.47
CA VAL A 243 -8.65 5.23 -6.74
C VAL A 243 -10.15 5.43 -6.48
N SER A 244 -10.72 4.73 -5.49
CA SER A 244 -12.13 4.87 -5.11
C SER A 244 -12.44 6.30 -4.64
N ALA A 245 -11.62 6.87 -3.74
CA ALA A 245 -11.83 8.23 -3.23
C ALA A 245 -11.76 9.30 -4.33
N LEU A 246 -10.86 9.12 -5.33
CA LEU A 246 -10.79 10.03 -6.47
C LEU A 246 -12.02 9.92 -7.37
N SER A 247 -12.52 8.70 -7.60
CA SER A 247 -13.75 8.47 -8.35
C SER A 247 -14.97 9.10 -7.64
N GLN A 248 -15.10 8.91 -6.33
CA GLN A 248 -16.15 9.55 -5.53
C GLN A 248 -16.05 11.09 -5.53
N THR A 249 -14.83 11.62 -5.40
CA THR A 249 -14.62 13.07 -5.51
C THR A 249 -15.11 13.60 -6.86
N ALA A 250 -14.79 12.92 -7.96
CA ALA A 250 -15.23 13.35 -9.29
C ALA A 250 -16.78 13.33 -9.42
N GLN A 251 -17.44 12.30 -8.88
CA GLN A 251 -18.90 12.19 -8.88
C GLN A 251 -19.57 13.35 -8.11
N GLN A 252 -18.98 13.80 -6.99
CA GLN A 252 -19.46 14.98 -6.25
C GLN A 252 -19.45 16.26 -7.10
N TYR A 253 -18.58 16.32 -8.12
CA TYR A 253 -18.52 17.40 -9.10
C TYR A 253 -19.22 17.08 -10.42
N GLY A 254 -20.05 16.02 -10.47
CA GLY A 254 -20.80 15.61 -11.66
C GLY A 254 -19.93 15.07 -12.79
N ARG A 255 -18.81 14.44 -12.47
CA ARG A 255 -17.87 13.84 -13.43
C ARG A 255 -17.65 12.37 -13.14
N ASP A 256 -17.62 11.54 -14.20
CA ASP A 256 -17.26 10.13 -14.12
C ASP A 256 -15.82 9.95 -14.60
N LEU A 257 -15.04 9.20 -13.85
CA LEU A 257 -13.68 8.85 -14.22
C LEU A 257 -13.61 7.42 -14.80
N LYS A 258 -14.14 7.25 -16.01
CA LYS A 258 -14.31 5.95 -16.68
C LYS A 258 -13.05 5.09 -16.71
N ILE A 259 -11.87 5.71 -16.83
CA ILE A 259 -10.59 4.97 -16.79
C ILE A 259 -10.41 4.33 -15.41
N LEU A 260 -10.71 5.04 -14.32
CA LEU A 260 -10.52 4.53 -12.98
C LEU A 260 -11.56 3.45 -12.62
N GLU A 261 -12.79 3.58 -13.10
CA GLU A 261 -13.81 2.53 -12.99
C GLU A 261 -13.33 1.24 -13.67
N ALA A 262 -12.76 1.35 -14.88
CA ALA A 262 -12.18 0.20 -15.57
C ALA A 262 -10.97 -0.38 -14.82
N VAL A 263 -10.10 0.47 -14.28
CA VAL A 263 -8.91 0.06 -13.49
C VAL A 263 -9.31 -0.77 -12.26
N GLU A 264 -10.35 -0.34 -11.53
CA GLU A 264 -10.88 -1.08 -10.37
C GLU A 264 -11.49 -2.42 -10.79
N ALA A 265 -12.32 -2.43 -11.84
CA ALA A 265 -12.94 -3.64 -12.35
C ALA A 265 -11.90 -4.68 -12.80
N VAL A 266 -10.87 -4.25 -13.55
CA VAL A 266 -9.76 -5.11 -13.98
C VAL A 266 -8.99 -5.64 -12.76
N ASN A 267 -8.71 -4.81 -11.77
CA ASN A 267 -7.98 -5.25 -10.58
C ASN A 267 -8.77 -6.29 -9.76
N GLN A 268 -10.09 -6.14 -9.63
CA GLN A 268 -10.93 -7.12 -8.93
C GLN A 268 -10.96 -8.45 -9.69
N ALA A 269 -11.11 -8.43 -11.01
CA ALA A 269 -11.04 -9.63 -11.84
C ALA A 269 -9.66 -10.31 -11.74
N GLN A 270 -8.59 -9.50 -11.71
CA GLN A 270 -7.22 -10.03 -11.65
C GLN A 270 -6.91 -10.83 -10.38
N LYS A 271 -7.55 -10.50 -9.26
CA LYS A 271 -7.37 -11.24 -8.00
C LYS A 271 -7.87 -12.70 -8.09
N THR A 272 -8.70 -13.06 -9.10
CA THR A 272 -9.21 -14.42 -9.31
C THR A 272 -8.40 -15.25 -10.28
N ILE A 273 -7.51 -14.66 -11.06
CA ILE A 273 -6.85 -15.34 -12.19
C ILE A 273 -6.08 -16.60 -11.80
N LEU A 274 -5.38 -16.60 -10.64
CA LEU A 274 -4.70 -17.81 -10.16
C LEU A 274 -5.68 -18.90 -9.76
N ILE A 275 -6.83 -18.52 -9.19
CA ILE A 275 -7.89 -19.47 -8.81
C ILE A 275 -8.43 -20.16 -10.09
N GLU A 276 -8.68 -19.39 -11.14
CA GLU A 276 -9.14 -19.90 -12.43
C GLU A 276 -8.14 -20.89 -13.06
N LYS A 277 -6.84 -20.55 -13.03
CA LYS A 277 -5.77 -21.44 -13.51
C LYS A 277 -5.70 -22.74 -12.68
N ILE A 278 -5.82 -22.65 -11.36
CA ILE A 278 -5.83 -23.81 -10.46
C ILE A 278 -7.06 -24.68 -10.72
N VAL A 279 -8.25 -24.09 -10.81
CA VAL A 279 -9.51 -24.81 -11.08
C VAL A 279 -9.47 -25.45 -12.48
N LYS A 280 -8.94 -24.76 -13.48
CA LYS A 280 -8.75 -25.33 -14.83
C LYS A 280 -7.86 -26.57 -14.78
N ARG A 281 -6.85 -26.61 -13.92
CA ARG A 281 -5.88 -27.73 -13.82
C ARG A 281 -6.37 -28.88 -12.93
N PHE A 282 -7.05 -28.59 -11.83
CA PHE A 282 -7.42 -29.58 -10.81
C PHE A 282 -8.93 -29.88 -10.74
N GLY A 283 -9.76 -29.08 -11.41
CA GLY A 283 -11.23 -29.15 -11.32
C GLY A 283 -11.79 -28.29 -10.18
N GLU A 284 -13.11 -28.15 -10.14
CA GLU A 284 -13.82 -27.32 -9.15
C GLU A 284 -13.75 -27.88 -7.73
N ASN A 285 -13.71 -29.20 -7.58
CA ASN A 285 -13.62 -29.87 -6.30
C ASN A 285 -12.15 -30.14 -5.94
N LEU A 286 -11.64 -29.36 -4.99
CA LEU A 286 -10.25 -29.45 -4.54
C LEU A 286 -10.06 -30.29 -3.28
N THR A 287 -11.08 -31.07 -2.88
CA THR A 287 -10.99 -31.97 -1.72
C THR A 287 -9.85 -32.99 -1.92
N GLY A 288 -8.99 -33.11 -0.90
CA GLY A 288 -7.79 -33.98 -0.95
C GLY A 288 -6.57 -33.35 -1.61
N HIS A 289 -6.69 -32.15 -2.16
CA HIS A 289 -5.54 -31.36 -2.62
C HIS A 289 -5.00 -30.46 -1.50
N ARG A 290 -3.68 -30.45 -1.38
CA ARG A 290 -2.93 -29.54 -0.51
C ARG A 290 -2.12 -28.60 -1.38
N PHE A 291 -2.19 -27.31 -1.08
CA PHE A 291 -1.40 -26.31 -1.78
C PHE A 291 -0.39 -25.67 -0.84
N ALA A 292 0.85 -25.54 -1.31
CA ALA A 292 1.83 -24.64 -0.71
C ALA A 292 1.52 -23.22 -1.17
N LEU A 293 1.49 -22.24 -0.26
CA LEU A 293 1.30 -20.84 -0.60
C LEU A 293 2.44 -20.01 -0.05
N TRP A 294 3.18 -19.36 -0.94
CA TRP A 294 4.29 -18.47 -0.61
C TRP A 294 3.92 -17.02 -0.83
N GLY A 295 3.96 -16.25 0.26
CA GLY A 295 3.64 -14.84 0.30
C GLY A 295 2.17 -14.58 0.66
N LEU A 296 1.98 -13.83 1.73
CA LEU A 296 0.67 -13.46 2.28
C LEU A 296 0.41 -11.98 2.19
N ALA A 297 1.40 -11.13 2.56
CA ALA A 297 1.31 -9.68 2.42
C ALA A 297 1.05 -9.26 0.96
N PHE A 298 0.42 -8.11 0.77
CA PHE A 298 0.10 -7.61 -0.57
C PHE A 298 1.33 -7.31 -1.44
N LYS A 299 2.48 -7.10 -0.81
CA LYS A 299 3.82 -6.94 -1.44
C LYS A 299 4.94 -7.30 -0.45
N PRO A 300 6.21 -7.43 -0.90
CA PRO A 300 7.34 -7.70 -0.01
C PRO A 300 7.63 -6.54 0.96
N ASN A 301 8.36 -6.87 2.04
CA ASN A 301 8.88 -5.95 3.04
C ASN A 301 7.82 -5.23 3.89
N THR A 302 6.63 -5.81 4.00
CA THR A 302 5.55 -5.32 4.88
C THR A 302 4.77 -6.50 5.45
N ASP A 303 4.04 -6.28 6.54
CA ASP A 303 3.06 -7.20 7.11
C ASP A 303 1.62 -6.84 6.71
N ASP A 304 1.43 -5.87 5.82
CA ASP A 304 0.11 -5.36 5.45
C ASP A 304 -0.69 -6.37 4.62
N MET A 305 -1.82 -6.80 5.18
CA MET A 305 -2.76 -7.76 4.61
C MET A 305 -4.01 -7.11 3.98
N ARG A 306 -4.11 -5.76 4.02
CA ARG A 306 -5.28 -5.06 3.47
C ARG A 306 -5.37 -5.28 1.98
N GLU A 307 -6.54 -5.72 1.51
CA GLU A 307 -6.79 -6.01 0.09
C GLU A 307 -5.75 -6.96 -0.56
N ALA A 308 -5.01 -7.75 0.25
CA ALA A 308 -4.01 -8.68 -0.25
C ALA A 308 -4.68 -9.79 -1.08
N PRO A 309 -4.20 -10.05 -2.31
CA PRO A 309 -4.76 -11.12 -3.17
C PRO A 309 -4.74 -12.50 -2.51
N SER A 310 -3.76 -12.77 -1.66
CA SER A 310 -3.66 -14.03 -0.90
C SER A 310 -4.90 -14.36 -0.08
N ARG A 311 -5.59 -13.36 0.49
CA ARG A 311 -6.82 -13.56 1.28
C ARG A 311 -7.94 -14.15 0.42
N LEU A 312 -8.16 -13.58 -0.77
CA LEU A 312 -9.17 -14.09 -1.71
C LEU A 312 -8.79 -15.49 -2.21
N ILE A 313 -7.53 -15.70 -2.60
CA ILE A 313 -7.04 -16.98 -3.09
C ILE A 313 -7.24 -18.07 -2.02
N ILE A 314 -6.80 -17.85 -0.80
CA ILE A 314 -6.99 -18.78 0.33
C ILE A 314 -8.48 -19.07 0.51
N SER A 315 -9.32 -18.04 0.59
CA SER A 315 -10.76 -18.18 0.81
C SER A 315 -11.42 -19.05 -0.26
N GLU A 316 -11.12 -18.79 -1.52
CA GLU A 316 -11.73 -19.51 -2.64
C GLU A 316 -11.25 -20.96 -2.77
N LEU A 317 -9.97 -21.23 -2.49
CA LEU A 317 -9.44 -22.59 -2.53
C LEU A 317 -10.00 -23.45 -1.36
N VAL A 318 -10.08 -22.87 -0.17
CA VAL A 318 -10.63 -23.57 1.02
C VAL A 318 -12.14 -23.83 0.87
N LYS A 319 -12.92 -22.91 0.31
CA LYS A 319 -14.33 -23.12 -0.02
C LYS A 319 -14.55 -24.30 -0.98
N ARG A 320 -13.56 -24.59 -1.86
CA ARG A 320 -13.57 -25.73 -2.77
C ARG A 320 -13.02 -27.03 -2.15
N GLY A 321 -12.66 -27.01 -0.85
CA GLY A 321 -12.22 -28.17 -0.11
C GLY A 321 -10.71 -28.39 -0.03
N ALA A 322 -9.90 -27.46 -0.51
CA ALA A 322 -8.44 -27.53 -0.42
C ALA A 322 -7.92 -27.31 0.98
N SER A 323 -6.76 -27.88 1.30
CA SER A 323 -5.95 -27.49 2.46
C SER A 323 -4.73 -26.66 2.01
N ILE A 324 -4.29 -25.72 2.84
CA ILE A 324 -3.22 -24.78 2.51
C ILE A 324 -2.14 -24.80 3.60
N LEU A 325 -0.90 -24.96 3.20
CA LEU A 325 0.27 -24.65 4.02
C LEU A 325 0.87 -23.32 3.52
N ALA A 326 0.82 -22.30 4.36
CA ALA A 326 1.22 -20.94 3.95
C ALA A 326 2.48 -20.48 4.69
N HIS A 327 3.34 -19.77 3.97
CA HIS A 327 4.52 -19.10 4.53
C HIS A 327 4.63 -17.67 4.04
N ASP A 328 4.95 -16.78 4.95
CA ASP A 328 5.38 -15.41 4.66
C ASP A 328 6.48 -15.02 5.64
N PRO A 329 7.56 -14.35 5.20
CA PRO A 329 8.66 -13.98 6.10
C PRO A 329 8.25 -13.06 7.27
N VAL A 330 7.19 -12.25 7.11
CA VAL A 330 6.81 -11.20 8.06
C VAL A 330 5.32 -11.24 8.44
N ALA A 331 4.43 -11.47 7.49
CA ALA A 331 3.00 -11.19 7.62
C ALA A 331 2.18 -12.31 8.30
N MET A 332 2.76 -13.45 8.68
CA MET A 332 1.98 -14.58 9.22
C MET A 332 1.07 -14.23 10.40
N PRO A 333 1.51 -13.44 11.42
CA PRO A 333 0.63 -13.07 12.54
C PRO A 333 -0.57 -12.23 12.12
N GLU A 334 -0.36 -11.26 11.22
CA GLU A 334 -1.42 -10.38 10.71
C GLU A 334 -2.33 -11.15 9.75
N ALA A 335 -1.78 -12.05 8.93
CA ALA A 335 -2.54 -12.93 8.07
C ALA A 335 -3.48 -13.83 8.86
N GLN A 336 -3.00 -14.44 9.96
CA GLN A 336 -3.83 -15.25 10.85
C GLN A 336 -5.01 -14.42 11.37
N ARG A 337 -4.75 -13.21 11.86
CA ARG A 337 -5.80 -12.30 12.36
C ARG A 337 -6.82 -11.94 11.28
N CYS A 338 -6.36 -11.66 10.05
CA CYS A 338 -7.24 -11.34 8.94
C CYS A 338 -8.10 -12.53 8.51
N LEU A 339 -7.53 -13.73 8.44
CA LEU A 339 -8.28 -14.95 8.08
C LEU A 339 -9.33 -15.33 9.14
N GLU A 340 -9.05 -15.09 10.43
CA GLU A 340 -10.04 -15.25 11.50
C GLU A 340 -11.26 -14.32 11.31
N LEU A 341 -11.03 -13.11 10.81
CA LEU A 341 -12.11 -12.18 10.47
C LEU A 341 -12.85 -12.62 9.20
N ASP A 342 -12.11 -12.99 8.15
CA ASP A 342 -12.68 -13.43 6.86
C ASP A 342 -13.55 -14.68 7.00
N PHE A 343 -13.15 -15.61 7.86
CA PHE A 343 -13.86 -16.86 8.11
C PHE A 343 -14.78 -16.83 9.33
N LYS A 344 -15.08 -15.66 9.89
CA LYS A 344 -15.94 -15.51 11.08
C LYS A 344 -17.27 -16.25 10.96
N SER A 345 -17.89 -16.26 9.76
CA SER A 345 -19.14 -16.99 9.49
C SER A 345 -18.95 -18.49 9.23
N HIS A 346 -17.74 -18.94 8.94
CA HIS A 346 -17.39 -20.33 8.63
C HIS A 346 -16.07 -20.73 9.31
N PRO A 347 -15.99 -20.79 10.65
CA PRO A 347 -14.74 -20.97 11.39
C PRO A 347 -13.98 -22.26 11.03
N LYS A 348 -14.67 -23.30 10.60
CA LYS A 348 -14.06 -24.57 10.16
C LYS A 348 -13.11 -24.43 8.97
N PHE A 349 -13.20 -23.34 8.21
CA PHE A 349 -12.26 -23.08 7.11
C PHE A 349 -10.86 -22.75 7.61
N LEU A 350 -10.73 -22.24 8.84
CA LEU A 350 -9.42 -22.01 9.46
C LEU A 350 -8.64 -23.32 9.69
N ASP A 351 -9.35 -24.44 9.93
CA ASP A 351 -8.73 -25.76 10.13
C ASP A 351 -8.00 -26.26 8.86
N GLN A 352 -8.35 -25.71 7.70
CA GLN A 352 -7.73 -26.03 6.42
C GLN A 352 -6.50 -25.16 6.10
N VAL A 353 -6.20 -24.14 6.89
CA VAL A 353 -5.07 -23.22 6.67
C VAL A 353 -4.07 -23.33 7.81
N LYS A 354 -2.83 -23.68 7.48
CA LYS A 354 -1.76 -23.76 8.47
C LYS A 354 -0.59 -22.89 8.06
N MET A 355 -0.16 -22.01 8.97
CA MET A 355 1.06 -21.24 8.82
C MET A 355 2.28 -22.08 9.18
N VAL A 356 3.33 -22.01 8.38
CA VAL A 356 4.59 -22.76 8.59
C VAL A 356 5.78 -21.82 8.64
N LYS A 357 6.81 -22.20 9.42
CA LYS A 357 7.95 -21.31 9.71
C LYS A 357 8.93 -21.14 8.56
N ALA A 358 9.15 -22.22 7.81
CA ALA A 358 10.05 -22.19 6.65
C ALA A 358 9.25 -22.39 5.35
N PRO A 359 9.63 -21.75 4.24
CA PRO A 359 8.94 -21.92 2.97
C PRO A 359 8.96 -23.37 2.48
N GLU A 360 10.02 -24.13 2.75
CA GLU A 360 10.14 -25.54 2.40
C GLU A 360 9.19 -26.46 3.18
N ASP A 361 8.73 -26.03 4.36
CA ASP A 361 7.73 -26.79 5.13
C ASP A 361 6.34 -26.71 4.52
N ALA A 362 6.07 -25.64 3.76
CA ALA A 362 4.81 -25.51 3.02
C ALA A 362 4.69 -26.53 1.88
N LEU A 363 5.81 -27.01 1.33
CA LEU A 363 5.86 -27.89 0.18
C LEU A 363 5.49 -29.35 0.49
N ASP A 364 5.39 -29.73 1.78
CA ASP A 364 5.19 -31.11 2.19
C ASP A 364 3.89 -31.72 1.60
N GLN A 365 4.06 -32.68 0.68
CA GLN A 365 2.99 -33.34 -0.08
C GLN A 365 2.06 -32.35 -0.82
N ALA A 366 2.56 -31.16 -1.19
CA ALA A 366 1.77 -30.16 -1.91
C ALA A 366 1.46 -30.63 -3.35
N SER A 367 0.21 -30.50 -3.76
CA SER A 367 -0.25 -30.74 -5.13
C SER A 367 0.26 -29.65 -6.08
N ALA A 368 0.49 -28.44 -5.61
CA ALA A 368 1.16 -27.37 -6.31
C ALA A 368 1.70 -26.32 -5.34
N LEU A 369 2.69 -25.54 -5.80
CA LEU A 369 3.14 -24.30 -5.16
C LEU A 369 2.44 -23.11 -5.80
N ILE A 370 1.90 -22.23 -4.98
CA ILE A 370 1.28 -20.96 -5.38
C ILE A 370 2.13 -19.82 -4.83
N ILE A 371 2.63 -18.94 -5.70
CA ILE A 371 3.41 -17.77 -5.30
C ILE A 371 2.54 -16.53 -5.49
N VAL A 372 2.30 -15.80 -4.38
CA VAL A 372 1.40 -14.63 -4.39
C VAL A 372 2.14 -13.33 -4.12
N THR A 373 3.27 -13.37 -3.41
CA THR A 373 4.09 -12.20 -3.10
C THR A 373 5.55 -12.45 -3.45
N GLU A 374 6.17 -11.48 -4.11
CA GLU A 374 7.51 -11.60 -4.71
C GLU A 374 8.66 -11.34 -3.72
N TRP A 375 8.64 -12.01 -2.55
CA TRP A 375 9.71 -11.91 -1.58
C TRP A 375 11.07 -12.31 -2.18
N LYS A 376 12.13 -11.60 -1.79
CA LYS A 376 13.49 -11.93 -2.27
C LYS A 376 13.89 -13.38 -1.94
N ALA A 377 13.45 -13.89 -0.80
CA ALA A 377 13.71 -15.26 -0.38
C ALA A 377 13.11 -16.33 -1.31
N PHE A 378 12.08 -16.00 -2.08
CA PHE A 378 11.43 -16.94 -3.00
C PHE A 378 12.04 -16.95 -4.41
N ARG A 379 12.97 -16.03 -4.71
CA ARG A 379 13.51 -15.88 -6.08
C ARG A 379 14.50 -16.97 -6.48
N SER A 380 15.17 -17.58 -5.52
CA SER A 380 16.20 -18.61 -5.79
C SER A 380 16.10 -19.73 -4.76
N PRO A 381 15.00 -20.51 -4.78
CA PRO A 381 14.87 -21.66 -3.91
C PRO A 381 15.73 -22.82 -4.43
N ASP A 382 15.93 -23.84 -3.60
CA ASP A 382 16.47 -25.12 -4.05
C ASP A 382 15.37 -25.92 -4.75
N PHE A 383 15.40 -25.93 -6.10
CA PHE A 383 14.41 -26.60 -6.92
C PHE A 383 14.40 -28.12 -6.76
N GLU A 384 15.50 -28.74 -6.35
CA GLU A 384 15.55 -30.18 -6.04
C GLU A 384 14.77 -30.48 -4.76
N ILE A 385 14.88 -29.63 -3.75
CA ILE A 385 14.06 -29.74 -2.53
C ILE A 385 12.58 -29.58 -2.87
N LEU A 386 12.23 -28.62 -3.75
CA LEU A 386 10.83 -28.45 -4.19
C LEU A 386 10.29 -29.76 -4.78
N LYS A 387 11.00 -30.37 -5.72
CA LYS A 387 10.59 -31.63 -6.35
C LYS A 387 10.46 -32.79 -5.37
N GLN A 388 11.39 -32.89 -4.43
CA GLN A 388 11.40 -33.98 -3.46
C GLN A 388 10.21 -33.90 -2.47
N LYS A 389 9.84 -32.70 -2.06
CA LYS A 389 8.79 -32.47 -1.05
C LYS A 389 7.39 -32.43 -1.64
N MET A 390 7.24 -31.89 -2.85
CA MET A 390 5.95 -31.77 -3.51
C MET A 390 5.45 -33.12 -4.03
N LYS A 391 4.12 -33.29 -4.00
CA LYS A 391 3.45 -34.45 -4.60
C LYS A 391 3.53 -34.41 -6.13
N THR A 392 3.39 -33.22 -6.70
CA THR A 392 3.52 -32.94 -8.14
C THR A 392 4.30 -31.64 -8.34
N PRO A 393 5.24 -31.59 -9.30
CA PRO A 393 6.08 -30.42 -9.54
C PRO A 393 5.32 -29.37 -10.37
N ILE A 394 4.31 -28.75 -9.79
CA ILE A 394 3.47 -27.73 -10.43
C ILE A 394 3.63 -26.41 -9.69
N ILE A 395 3.87 -25.32 -10.41
CA ILE A 395 4.03 -23.98 -9.86
C ILE A 395 3.03 -23.02 -10.54
N PHE A 396 2.18 -22.37 -9.74
CA PHE A 396 1.38 -21.23 -10.12
C PHE A 396 2.03 -19.95 -9.60
N ASP A 397 2.66 -19.22 -10.50
CA ASP A 397 3.47 -18.05 -10.14
C ASP A 397 2.72 -16.75 -10.42
N GLY A 398 2.08 -16.21 -9.42
CA GLY A 398 1.33 -14.95 -9.49
C GLY A 398 2.19 -13.70 -9.60
N ARG A 399 3.52 -13.84 -9.63
CA ARG A 399 4.47 -12.70 -9.68
C ARG A 399 5.55 -12.85 -10.76
N ASN A 400 5.47 -13.90 -11.56
CA ASN A 400 6.42 -14.17 -12.64
C ASN A 400 7.88 -14.16 -12.18
N LEU A 401 8.16 -14.80 -11.03
CA LEU A 401 9.50 -14.83 -10.43
C LEU A 401 10.49 -15.67 -11.24
N TYR A 402 9.99 -16.73 -11.90
CA TYR A 402 10.82 -17.70 -12.57
C TYR A 402 10.69 -17.61 -14.10
N GLU A 403 11.74 -18.06 -14.77
CA GLU A 403 11.76 -18.15 -16.22
C GLU A 403 11.07 -19.44 -16.68
N PRO A 404 10.00 -19.38 -17.52
CA PRO A 404 9.25 -20.56 -17.94
C PRO A 404 10.13 -21.66 -18.55
N GLN A 405 11.07 -21.30 -19.44
CA GLN A 405 11.95 -22.27 -20.07
C GLN A 405 12.82 -23.00 -19.04
N THR A 406 13.37 -22.28 -18.07
CA THR A 406 14.16 -22.88 -16.98
C THR A 406 13.32 -23.84 -16.14
N MET A 407 12.05 -23.47 -15.83
CA MET A 407 11.14 -24.35 -15.09
C MET A 407 10.83 -25.63 -15.86
N LYS A 408 10.65 -25.54 -17.17
CA LYS A 408 10.46 -26.70 -18.04
C LYS A 408 11.68 -27.62 -18.05
N GLU A 409 12.88 -27.07 -18.18
CA GLU A 409 14.14 -27.82 -18.15
C GLU A 409 14.36 -28.51 -16.79
N LEU A 410 13.95 -27.86 -15.71
CA LEU A 410 13.93 -28.44 -14.37
C LEU A 410 12.78 -29.44 -14.15
N GLY A 411 11.87 -29.64 -15.09
CA GLY A 411 10.77 -30.61 -15.03
C GLY A 411 9.57 -30.14 -14.21
N PHE A 412 9.35 -28.84 -14.10
CA PHE A 412 8.14 -28.27 -13.49
C PHE A 412 7.10 -27.94 -14.58
N GLU A 413 5.83 -28.22 -14.29
CA GLU A 413 4.71 -27.56 -14.94
C GLU A 413 4.61 -26.15 -14.34
N TYR A 414 4.79 -25.12 -15.16
CA TYR A 414 4.83 -23.75 -14.71
C TYR A 414 3.75 -22.91 -15.39
N GLN A 415 3.01 -22.17 -14.59
CA GLN A 415 1.99 -21.23 -15.05
C GLN A 415 2.16 -19.89 -14.35
N GLY A 416 2.64 -18.90 -15.08
CA GLY A 416 2.71 -17.51 -14.66
C GLY A 416 1.45 -16.72 -15.01
N ILE A 417 1.53 -15.42 -14.93
CA ILE A 417 0.52 -14.45 -15.39
C ILE A 417 0.97 -13.90 -16.74
N GLY A 418 0.30 -14.31 -17.82
CA GLY A 418 0.72 -14.00 -19.19
C GLY A 418 2.03 -14.70 -19.61
N ARG A 419 2.40 -15.80 -18.93
CA ARG A 419 3.60 -16.61 -19.20
C ARG A 419 3.34 -18.06 -18.85
N HIS A 420 3.75 -18.98 -19.73
CA HIS A 420 3.63 -20.42 -19.52
C HIS A 420 4.76 -21.19 -20.24
N ASN A 421 5.00 -22.46 -19.86
CA ASN A 421 5.95 -23.35 -20.53
C ASN A 421 5.26 -24.43 -21.37
#